data_1bf950271bec070ee36df47ff8653199
#
_entry.id   1bf950271bec070ee36df47ff8653199
#
_cell.length_a   1.000
_cell.length_b   1.000
_cell.length_c   1.000
_cell.angle_alpha   90.00
_cell.angle_beta   90.00
_cell.angle_gamma   90.00
#
_symmetry.space_group_name_H-M   'P 1'
#
loop_
_entity.id
_entity.type
_entity.pdbx_description
1 polymer ?
#
loop_
_entity_poly.entity_id
_entity_poly.type
_entity_poly.pdbx_seq_one_letter_code
_entity_poly.pdbx_strand_id
1 'polypeptide(L)'
;THSYSSAASDVYKRQGMNPARQASMAAGIPKEKTAMTINQVCGSGLRAVALGAQAIRSGDADIVVAGGQESMSQSPHAQNLRSGQKMGNLELIDTMIKDGLWDHFNGYHMGSTAENVASQWQITRDAQDAFALSSQSKAETAQKEGKFKDEIVPVTVKSRRGEKIVEEDEYPKHGTNLELSLIHI
;
A
#
# COMPACT_ATOMS: atom_id res chain seq x y z
N THR A 1 -25.03 5.86 3.40
CA THR A 1 -23.59 5.66 3.64
C THR A 1 -23.01 4.95 2.44
N HIS A 2 -22.05 5.53 1.79
CA HIS A 2 -21.27 4.91 0.72
C HIS A 2 -19.89 4.57 1.26
N SER A 3 -19.28 3.49 0.80
CA SER A 3 -17.91 3.13 1.16
C SER A 3 -17.02 3.17 -0.09
N TYR A 4 -15.94 3.94 -0.03
CA TYR A 4 -14.88 3.90 -1.01
C TYR A 4 -13.63 3.39 -0.34
N SER A 5 -13.06 2.31 -0.86
CA SER A 5 -11.77 1.80 -0.45
C SER A 5 -10.85 1.78 -1.65
N SER A 6 -9.61 2.16 -1.45
CA SER A 6 -8.60 1.93 -2.45
C SER A 6 -7.88 0.63 -2.15
N ALA A 7 -7.65 -0.16 -3.18
CA ALA A 7 -6.62 -1.17 -3.15
C ALA A 7 -5.60 -0.77 -4.22
N ALA A 8 -4.35 -0.64 -3.85
CA ALA A 8 -3.28 -0.35 -4.81
C ALA A 8 -2.98 -1.55 -5.71
N SER A 9 -3.93 -2.45 -5.87
CA SER A 9 -3.78 -3.59 -6.75
C SER A 9 -5.10 -4.19 -7.08
N ASP A 10 -5.20 -4.47 -8.32
CA ASP A 10 -6.42 -4.89 -8.89
C ASP A 10 -6.67 -6.40 -8.80
N VAL A 11 -7.61 -6.84 -9.59
CA VAL A 11 -8.25 -8.15 -9.70
C VAL A 11 -7.30 -9.35 -9.71
N TYR A 12 -6.02 -9.18 -10.01
CA TYR A 12 -5.05 -10.28 -10.16
C TYR A 12 -4.38 -10.73 -8.84
N LYS A 13 -4.49 -9.97 -7.78
CA LYS A 13 -3.78 -10.21 -6.51
C LYS A 13 -4.55 -11.04 -5.48
N ARG A 14 -5.44 -11.93 -5.87
CA ARG A 14 -6.23 -12.79 -4.96
C ARG A 14 -7.11 -12.04 -3.95
N GLN A 15 -7.38 -10.78 -4.17
CA GLN A 15 -8.26 -10.00 -3.28
C GLN A 15 -9.75 -10.28 -3.51
N GLY A 16 -10.08 -11.01 -4.57
CA GLY A 16 -11.47 -11.27 -4.97
C GLY A 16 -12.14 -10.04 -5.59
N MET A 17 -13.43 -10.14 -5.80
CA MET A 17 -14.21 -9.04 -6.36
C MET A 17 -14.37 -7.93 -5.34
N ASN A 18 -14.06 -6.71 -5.75
CA ASN A 18 -14.33 -5.47 -5.02
C ASN A 18 -13.93 -5.53 -3.53
N PRO A 19 -12.64 -5.41 -3.19
CA PRO A 19 -12.16 -5.46 -1.80
C PRO A 19 -12.84 -4.44 -0.88
N ALA A 20 -13.20 -3.25 -1.38
CA ALA A 20 -13.98 -2.28 -0.62
C ALA A 20 -15.33 -2.86 -0.17
N ARG A 21 -15.99 -3.60 -1.06
CA ARG A 21 -17.26 -4.26 -0.73
C ARG A 21 -17.08 -5.35 0.33
N GLN A 22 -16.03 -6.16 0.20
CA GLN A 22 -15.73 -7.20 1.18
C GLN A 22 -15.44 -6.59 2.55
N ALA A 23 -14.61 -5.55 2.61
CA ALA A 23 -14.32 -4.83 3.85
C ALA A 23 -15.57 -4.21 4.48
N SER A 24 -16.42 -3.55 3.68
CA SER A 24 -17.64 -2.91 4.18
C SER A 24 -18.63 -3.93 4.76
N MET A 25 -18.78 -5.07 4.11
CA MET A 25 -19.66 -6.16 4.60
C MET A 25 -19.10 -6.79 5.88
N ALA A 26 -17.79 -7.04 5.94
CA ALA A 26 -17.15 -7.57 7.14
C ALA A 26 -17.22 -6.60 8.34
N ALA A 27 -17.22 -5.30 8.08
CA ALA A 27 -17.40 -4.26 9.08
C ALA A 27 -18.86 -4.02 9.51
N GLY A 28 -19.82 -4.77 8.94
CA GLY A 28 -21.24 -4.66 9.28
C GLY A 28 -21.97 -3.49 8.61
N ILE A 29 -21.40 -2.89 7.58
CA ILE A 29 -22.14 -1.88 6.78
C ILE A 29 -23.30 -2.58 6.05
N PRO A 30 -24.52 -2.03 6.10
CA PRO A 30 -25.68 -2.67 5.49
C PRO A 30 -25.48 -3.01 4.02
N LYS A 31 -25.96 -4.19 3.61
CA LYS A 31 -25.78 -4.71 2.24
C LYS A 31 -26.40 -3.84 1.14
N GLU A 32 -27.37 -3.00 1.51
CA GLU A 32 -28.03 -2.04 0.62
C GLU A 32 -27.12 -0.84 0.25
N LYS A 33 -26.01 -0.65 0.99
CA LYS A 33 -25.07 0.42 0.72
C LYS A 33 -24.02 -0.03 -0.31
N THR A 34 -23.67 0.88 -1.19
CA THR A 34 -22.71 0.62 -2.27
C THR A 34 -21.28 0.75 -1.79
N ALA A 35 -20.38 0.06 -2.46
CA ALA A 35 -18.95 0.19 -2.24
C ALA A 35 -18.21 0.11 -3.57
N MET A 36 -17.13 0.85 -3.70
CA MET A 36 -16.32 0.93 -4.91
C MET A 36 -14.83 0.82 -4.57
N THR A 37 -14.13 -0.04 -5.28
CA THR A 37 -12.66 -0.10 -5.25
C THR A 37 -12.11 0.71 -6.41
N ILE A 38 -11.13 1.54 -6.13
CA ILE A 38 -10.46 2.39 -7.13
C ILE A 38 -8.98 2.08 -7.18
N ASN A 39 -8.36 2.37 -8.30
CA ASN A 39 -6.92 2.24 -8.48
C ASN A 39 -6.35 3.51 -9.13
N GLN A 40 -5.50 4.20 -8.40
CA GLN A 40 -4.63 5.28 -8.84
C GLN A 40 -3.22 5.04 -8.27
N VAL A 41 -2.79 3.77 -8.27
CA VAL A 41 -1.51 3.31 -7.71
C VAL A 41 -1.33 3.85 -6.28
N CYS A 42 -0.18 4.42 -5.93
CA CYS A 42 0.11 4.96 -4.59
C CYS A 42 -0.84 6.10 -4.16
N GLY A 43 -1.47 6.80 -5.09
CA GLY A 43 -2.44 7.87 -4.85
C GLY A 43 -3.87 7.41 -4.54
N SER A 44 -4.13 6.09 -4.56
CA SER A 44 -5.50 5.55 -4.46
C SER A 44 -6.22 5.94 -3.16
N GLY A 45 -5.52 5.88 -2.02
CA GLY A 45 -6.11 6.24 -0.71
C GLY A 45 -6.57 7.69 -0.66
N LEU A 46 -5.73 8.63 -1.08
CA LEU A 46 -6.07 10.05 -1.16
C LEU A 46 -7.19 10.29 -2.18
N ARG A 47 -7.17 9.58 -3.31
CA ARG A 47 -8.23 9.67 -4.31
C ARG A 47 -9.57 9.17 -3.77
N ALA A 48 -9.59 8.12 -2.98
CA ALA A 48 -10.81 7.65 -2.32
C ALA A 48 -11.44 8.73 -1.42
N VAL A 49 -10.62 9.43 -0.64
CA VAL A 49 -11.06 10.56 0.19
C VAL A 49 -11.63 11.69 -0.69
N ALA A 50 -10.94 12.06 -1.76
CA ALA A 50 -11.40 13.10 -2.68
C ALA A 50 -12.74 12.74 -3.34
N LEU A 51 -12.92 11.50 -3.78
CA LEU A 51 -14.19 11.01 -4.34
C LEU A 51 -15.30 10.99 -3.29
N GLY A 52 -15.01 10.60 -2.06
CA GLY A 52 -15.95 10.67 -0.95
C GLY A 52 -16.43 12.10 -0.69
N ALA A 53 -15.51 13.06 -0.66
CA ALA A 53 -15.84 14.48 -0.52
C ALA A 53 -16.69 15.01 -1.70
N GLN A 54 -16.42 14.54 -2.92
CA GLN A 54 -17.23 14.88 -4.09
C GLN A 54 -18.65 14.32 -3.99
N ALA A 55 -18.80 13.05 -3.60
CA ALA A 55 -20.11 12.42 -3.43
C ALA A 55 -20.99 13.15 -2.38
N ILE A 56 -20.38 13.59 -1.29
CA ILE A 56 -21.10 14.39 -0.28
C ILE A 56 -21.50 15.75 -0.83
N ARG A 57 -20.61 16.45 -1.54
CA ARG A 57 -20.88 17.76 -2.12
C ARG A 57 -21.94 17.74 -3.23
N SER A 58 -22.01 16.64 -3.99
CA SER A 58 -23.02 16.47 -5.05
C SER A 58 -24.38 16.01 -4.52
N GLY A 59 -24.46 15.66 -3.24
CA GLY A 59 -25.70 15.13 -2.63
C GLY A 59 -25.95 13.64 -2.90
N ASP A 60 -24.97 12.91 -3.47
CA ASP A 60 -25.09 11.48 -3.71
C ASP A 60 -24.95 10.66 -2.42
N ALA A 61 -24.33 11.23 -1.39
CA ALA A 61 -24.14 10.59 -0.10
C ALA A 61 -24.05 11.62 1.03
N ASP A 62 -24.56 11.25 2.21
CA ASP A 62 -24.40 12.03 3.45
C ASP A 62 -23.15 11.63 4.23
N ILE A 63 -22.80 10.34 4.18
CA ILE A 63 -21.66 9.77 4.89
C ILE A 63 -20.91 8.83 3.96
N VAL A 64 -19.61 8.99 3.90
CA VAL A 64 -18.68 8.13 3.13
C VAL A 64 -17.56 7.64 4.03
N VAL A 65 -17.29 6.34 3.98
CA VAL A 65 -16.10 5.74 4.55
C VAL A 65 -15.07 5.58 3.42
N ALA A 66 -13.93 6.25 3.54
CA ALA A 66 -12.87 6.22 2.54
C ALA A 66 -11.53 5.83 3.18
N GLY A 67 -10.74 5.04 2.48
CA GLY A 67 -9.43 4.61 2.97
C GLY A 67 -8.66 3.83 1.92
N GLY A 68 -7.55 3.22 2.34
CA GLY A 68 -6.71 2.37 1.51
C GLY A 68 -6.30 1.11 2.24
N GLN A 69 -6.00 0.07 1.49
CA GLN A 69 -5.45 -1.18 2.00
C GLN A 69 -4.50 -1.80 0.98
N GLU A 70 -3.45 -2.44 1.47
CA GLU A 70 -2.49 -3.17 0.64
C GLU A 70 -1.90 -4.34 1.42
N SER A 71 -1.65 -5.46 0.73
CA SER A 71 -0.97 -6.62 1.28
C SER A 71 0.12 -7.09 0.31
N MET A 72 1.27 -6.44 0.35
CA MET A 72 2.38 -6.72 -0.55
C MET A 72 2.94 -8.14 -0.36
N SER A 73 3.00 -8.63 0.86
CA SER A 73 3.49 -9.99 1.19
C SER A 73 2.60 -11.11 0.64
N GLN A 74 1.36 -10.82 0.26
CA GLN A 74 0.43 -11.78 -0.35
C GLN A 74 0.31 -11.61 -1.87
N SER A 75 1.12 -10.75 -2.47
CA SER A 75 1.14 -10.55 -3.91
C SER A 75 1.58 -11.83 -4.63
N PRO A 76 0.78 -12.40 -5.52
CA PRO A 76 1.12 -13.65 -6.17
C PRO A 76 2.12 -13.45 -7.30
N HIS A 77 2.79 -14.56 -7.67
CA HIS A 77 3.39 -14.66 -8.99
C HIS A 77 2.34 -15.17 -9.98
N ALA A 78 2.22 -14.52 -11.12
CA ALA A 78 1.21 -14.80 -12.13
C ALA A 78 1.81 -15.29 -13.44
N GLN A 79 1.03 -16.07 -14.16
CA GLN A 79 1.38 -16.55 -15.47
C GLN A 79 0.16 -16.51 -16.40
N ASN A 80 0.37 -16.12 -17.65
CA ASN A 80 -0.69 -16.13 -18.65
C ASN A 80 -0.81 -17.51 -19.31
N LEU A 81 -1.68 -18.35 -18.76
CA LEU A 81 -1.91 -19.72 -19.23
C LEU A 81 -3.23 -19.91 -19.99
N ARG A 82 -4.05 -18.88 -20.15
CA ARG A 82 -5.38 -19.04 -20.76
C ARG A 82 -5.31 -19.56 -22.21
N SER A 83 -4.29 -19.19 -22.96
CA SER A 83 -4.02 -19.68 -24.31
C SER A 83 -3.19 -20.98 -24.36
N GLY A 84 -2.75 -21.48 -23.22
CA GLY A 84 -1.87 -22.65 -23.08
C GLY A 84 -0.42 -22.36 -23.44
N GLN A 85 0.43 -23.36 -23.23
CA GLN A 85 1.85 -23.37 -23.59
C GLN A 85 2.18 -24.69 -24.26
N LYS A 86 2.48 -24.64 -25.56
CA LYS A 86 2.73 -25.84 -26.35
C LYS A 86 4.17 -26.36 -26.24
N MET A 87 5.16 -25.45 -26.08
CA MET A 87 6.58 -25.77 -26.00
C MET A 87 7.35 -24.59 -25.36
N GLY A 88 8.47 -24.90 -24.73
CA GLY A 88 9.36 -23.91 -24.10
C GLY A 88 9.10 -23.68 -22.61
N ASN A 89 9.86 -22.77 -22.04
CA ASN A 89 9.79 -22.45 -20.61
C ASN A 89 8.58 -21.61 -20.27
N LEU A 90 8.12 -21.73 -19.03
CA LEU A 90 7.10 -20.89 -18.46
C LEU A 90 7.76 -19.87 -17.50
N GLU A 91 7.41 -18.61 -17.64
CA GLU A 91 7.87 -17.53 -16.77
C GLU A 91 6.78 -17.16 -15.77
N LEU A 92 7.15 -17.04 -14.50
CA LEU A 92 6.30 -16.51 -13.45
C LEU A 92 6.64 -15.03 -13.23
N ILE A 93 5.64 -14.18 -13.35
CA ILE A 93 5.77 -12.72 -13.19
C ILE A 93 5.43 -12.36 -11.76
N ASP A 94 6.36 -11.70 -11.04
CA ASP A 94 6.08 -11.09 -9.75
C ASP A 94 5.13 -9.90 -9.94
N THR A 95 3.89 -10.06 -9.49
CA THR A 95 2.87 -9.01 -9.66
C THR A 95 3.10 -7.81 -8.77
N MET A 96 3.81 -7.94 -7.64
CA MET A 96 4.20 -6.80 -6.82
C MET A 96 5.12 -5.86 -7.60
N ILE A 97 6.12 -6.42 -8.27
CA ILE A 97 7.03 -5.63 -9.12
C ILE A 97 6.27 -5.11 -10.34
N LYS A 98 5.61 -5.99 -11.09
CA LYS A 98 4.99 -5.67 -12.38
C LYS A 98 3.93 -4.59 -12.29
N ASP A 99 3.07 -4.65 -11.27
CA ASP A 99 1.89 -3.79 -11.13
C ASP A 99 2.12 -2.61 -10.18
N GLY A 100 3.10 -2.69 -9.27
CA GLY A 100 3.34 -1.67 -8.25
C GLY A 100 4.66 -0.92 -8.34
N LEU A 101 5.72 -1.55 -8.86
CA LEU A 101 7.08 -1.02 -8.75
C LEU A 101 7.80 -0.83 -10.11
N TRP A 102 7.15 -1.18 -11.23
CA TRP A 102 7.72 -1.10 -12.56
C TRP A 102 7.12 0.05 -13.36
N ASP A 103 7.96 0.94 -13.86
CA ASP A 103 7.53 1.97 -14.81
C ASP A 103 7.22 1.30 -16.15
N HIS A 104 5.95 1.28 -16.50
CA HIS A 104 5.47 0.66 -17.74
C HIS A 104 5.96 1.40 -18.99
N PHE A 105 6.14 2.70 -18.91
CA PHE A 105 6.47 3.54 -20.07
C PHE A 105 7.98 3.51 -20.38
N ASN A 106 8.80 3.57 -19.35
CA ASN A 106 10.26 3.66 -19.49
C ASN A 106 10.96 2.30 -19.31
N GLY A 107 10.27 1.28 -18.79
CA GLY A 107 10.78 -0.08 -18.72
C GLY A 107 11.83 -0.29 -17.61
N TYR A 108 11.73 0.42 -16.49
CA TYR A 108 12.62 0.25 -15.35
C TYR A 108 11.89 0.30 -14.01
N HIS A 109 12.59 -0.13 -12.95
CA HIS A 109 12.06 -0.15 -11.58
C HIS A 109 11.95 1.27 -11.00
N MET A 110 11.02 1.48 -10.05
CA MET A 110 10.83 2.76 -9.35
C MET A 110 12.09 3.24 -8.64
N GLY A 111 12.99 2.35 -8.22
CA GLY A 111 14.32 2.72 -7.72
C GLY A 111 15.13 3.52 -8.74
N SER A 112 15.12 3.10 -10.01
CA SER A 112 15.77 3.86 -11.09
C SER A 112 15.09 5.22 -11.32
N THR A 113 13.78 5.32 -11.13
CA THR A 113 13.07 6.60 -11.15
C THR A 113 13.58 7.54 -10.05
N ALA A 114 13.80 7.02 -8.84
CA ALA A 114 14.38 7.80 -7.74
C ALA A 114 15.79 8.30 -8.07
N GLU A 115 16.64 7.47 -8.68
CA GLU A 115 17.96 7.86 -9.14
C GLU A 115 17.91 8.94 -10.25
N ASN A 116 16.95 8.83 -11.16
CA ASN A 116 16.72 9.86 -12.19
C ASN A 116 16.33 11.21 -11.57
N VAL A 117 15.47 11.20 -10.56
CA VAL A 117 15.11 12.41 -9.79
C VAL A 117 16.32 12.97 -9.08
N ALA A 118 17.08 12.14 -8.38
CA ALA A 118 18.29 12.57 -7.68
C ALA A 118 19.31 13.20 -8.64
N SER A 119 19.52 12.59 -9.81
CA SER A 119 20.39 13.11 -10.86
C SER A 119 19.89 14.44 -11.43
N GLN A 120 18.61 14.53 -11.78
CA GLN A 120 18.01 15.71 -12.41
C GLN A 120 18.05 16.95 -11.49
N TRP A 121 17.78 16.75 -10.21
CA TRP A 121 17.79 17.85 -9.22
C TRP A 121 19.07 17.93 -8.40
N GLN A 122 20.08 17.12 -8.75
CA GLN A 122 21.38 17.09 -8.09
C GLN A 122 21.30 16.88 -6.57
N ILE A 123 20.41 15.98 -6.15
CA ILE A 123 20.24 15.62 -4.75
C ILE A 123 21.39 14.71 -4.36
N THR A 124 22.26 15.19 -3.49
CA THR A 124 23.44 14.43 -3.08
C THR A 124 23.08 13.23 -2.21
N ARG A 125 23.98 12.26 -2.13
CA ARG A 125 23.83 11.11 -1.23
C ARG A 125 23.67 11.55 0.22
N ASP A 126 24.48 12.50 0.68
CA ASP A 126 24.41 13.03 2.05
C ASP A 126 23.04 13.65 2.36
N ALA A 127 22.45 14.36 1.39
CA ALA A 127 21.11 14.92 1.55
C ALA A 127 20.04 13.84 1.65
N GLN A 128 20.16 12.76 0.87
CA GLN A 128 19.25 11.61 0.91
C GLN A 128 19.34 10.89 2.26
N ASP A 129 20.54 10.62 2.75
CA ASP A 129 20.78 9.93 4.02
C ASP A 129 20.32 10.78 5.21
N ALA A 130 20.58 12.09 5.20
CA ALA A 130 20.09 13.01 6.22
C ALA A 130 18.55 13.06 6.25
N PHE A 131 17.91 13.06 5.08
CA PHE A 131 16.45 13.01 4.98
C PHE A 131 15.88 11.69 5.52
N ALA A 132 16.48 10.55 5.16
CA ALA A 132 16.06 9.24 5.63
C ALA A 132 16.19 9.13 7.16
N LEU A 133 17.32 9.58 7.73
CA LEU A 133 17.53 9.63 9.18
C LEU A 133 16.48 10.51 9.87
N SER A 134 16.24 11.69 9.35
CA SER A 134 15.20 12.59 9.87
C SER A 134 13.82 11.94 9.86
N SER A 135 13.47 11.22 8.79
CA SER A 135 12.21 10.49 8.68
C SER A 135 12.07 9.40 9.74
N GLN A 136 13.11 8.57 9.90
CA GLN A 136 13.12 7.50 10.92
C GLN A 136 13.03 8.08 12.34
N SER A 137 13.77 9.14 12.64
CA SER A 137 13.75 9.78 13.96
C SER A 137 12.39 10.40 14.30
N LYS A 138 11.71 10.99 13.29
CA LYS A 138 10.34 11.51 13.46
C LYS A 138 9.34 10.39 13.74
N ALA A 139 9.42 9.27 13.02
CA ALA A 139 8.56 8.12 13.24
C ALA A 139 8.77 7.51 14.63
N GLU A 140 10.03 7.31 15.02
CA GLU A 140 10.40 6.81 16.35
C GLU A 140 9.86 7.71 17.48
N THR A 141 10.04 9.03 17.35
CA THR A 141 9.53 10.00 18.32
C THR A 141 8.01 9.93 18.41
N ALA A 142 7.31 9.90 17.28
CA ALA A 142 5.86 9.82 17.23
C ALA A 142 5.32 8.54 17.88
N GLN A 143 5.98 7.40 17.64
CA GLN A 143 5.61 6.13 18.28
C GLN A 143 5.85 6.18 19.79
N LYS A 144 7.02 6.65 20.25
CA LYS A 144 7.34 6.79 21.68
C LYS A 144 6.40 7.73 22.44
N GLU A 145 5.96 8.79 21.78
CA GLU A 145 4.98 9.75 22.32
C GLU A 145 3.53 9.26 22.20
N GLY A 146 3.31 8.08 21.61
CA GLY A 146 1.98 7.48 21.46
C GLY A 146 1.04 8.24 20.52
N LYS A 147 1.57 9.03 19.58
CA LYS A 147 0.77 9.88 18.68
C LYS A 147 -0.20 9.10 17.79
N PHE A 148 0.06 7.81 17.54
CA PHE A 148 -0.79 6.94 16.72
C PHE A 148 -1.68 6.01 17.55
N LYS A 149 -1.62 6.06 18.87
CA LYS A 149 -2.30 5.11 19.75
C LYS A 149 -3.83 5.08 19.54
N ASP A 150 -4.43 6.23 19.29
CA ASP A 150 -5.87 6.34 19.11
C ASP A 150 -6.34 5.92 17.70
N GLU A 151 -5.40 5.74 16.76
CA GLU A 151 -5.67 5.36 15.37
C GLU A 151 -5.45 3.87 15.12
N ILE A 152 -4.62 3.21 15.94
CA ILE A 152 -4.23 1.82 15.75
C ILE A 152 -5.28 0.88 16.34
N VAL A 153 -5.75 -0.04 15.51
CA VAL A 153 -6.63 -1.14 15.92
C VAL A 153 -5.79 -2.42 15.94
N PRO A 154 -5.65 -3.10 17.11
CA PRO A 154 -4.91 -4.36 17.20
C PRO A 154 -5.51 -5.44 16.31
N VAL A 155 -4.67 -6.18 15.60
CA VAL A 155 -5.08 -7.28 14.72
C VAL A 155 -4.52 -8.60 15.24
N THR A 156 -5.40 -9.57 15.49
CA THR A 156 -5.00 -10.92 15.87
C THR A 156 -4.68 -11.75 14.63
N VAL A 157 -3.42 -12.10 14.46
CA VAL A 157 -2.95 -12.98 13.38
C VAL A 157 -2.87 -14.41 13.89
N LYS A 158 -3.65 -15.30 13.30
CA LYS A 158 -3.66 -16.72 13.61
C LYS A 158 -2.65 -17.47 12.75
N SER A 159 -1.83 -18.31 13.38
CA SER A 159 -0.87 -19.14 12.69
C SER A 159 -0.90 -20.57 13.28
N ARG A 160 -0.20 -21.51 12.64
CA ARG A 160 -0.01 -22.86 13.19
C ARG A 160 0.72 -22.89 14.53
N ARG A 161 1.45 -21.83 14.86
CA ARG A 161 2.22 -21.67 16.11
C ARG A 161 1.44 -20.93 17.21
N GLY A 162 0.19 -20.57 16.96
CA GLY A 162 -0.66 -19.81 17.88
C GLY A 162 -1.11 -18.47 17.31
N GLU A 163 -1.66 -17.63 18.17
CA GLU A 163 -2.13 -16.30 17.84
C GLU A 163 -1.09 -15.26 18.25
N LYS A 164 -0.88 -14.26 17.39
CA LYS A 164 -0.05 -13.08 17.67
C LYS A 164 -0.91 -11.84 17.48
N ILE A 165 -0.91 -10.94 18.45
CA ILE A 165 -1.51 -9.62 18.31
C ILE A 165 -0.47 -8.71 17.65
N VAL A 166 -0.89 -8.01 16.58
CA VAL A 166 -0.11 -6.97 15.90
C VAL A 166 -0.79 -5.64 16.18
N GLU A 167 -0.10 -4.77 16.90
CA GLU A 167 -0.61 -3.47 17.37
C GLU A 167 0.43 -2.34 17.21
N GLU A 168 1.58 -2.65 16.63
CA GLU A 168 2.65 -1.69 16.37
C GLU A 168 3.09 -1.78 14.92
N ASP A 169 3.48 -0.65 14.34
CA ASP A 169 4.17 -0.61 13.05
C ASP A 169 5.57 -1.19 13.18
N GLU A 170 5.82 -2.32 12.55
CA GLU A 170 7.09 -3.07 12.67
C GLU A 170 8.22 -2.46 11.82
N TYR A 171 7.89 -1.60 10.85
CA TYR A 171 8.86 -1.13 9.85
C TYR A 171 9.78 0.00 10.32
N PRO A 172 9.36 0.97 11.15
CA PRO A 172 10.27 1.99 11.67
C PRO A 172 11.44 1.38 12.44
N LYS A 173 12.66 1.80 12.10
CA LYS A 173 13.89 1.30 12.72
C LYS A 173 14.35 2.24 13.81
N HIS A 174 14.01 1.91 15.04
CA HIS A 174 14.43 2.70 16.22
C HIS A 174 15.95 2.68 16.39
N GLY A 175 16.51 3.80 16.78
CA GLY A 175 17.95 3.96 16.99
C GLY A 175 18.76 4.06 15.68
N THR A 176 18.11 4.31 14.54
CA THR A 176 18.80 4.54 13.27
C THR A 176 19.76 5.71 13.36
N ASN A 177 20.96 5.56 12.82
CA ASN A 177 21.98 6.60 12.70
C ASN A 177 22.55 6.62 11.28
N LEU A 178 23.41 7.60 10.97
CA LEU A 178 24.00 7.74 9.63
C LEU A 178 24.82 6.53 9.19
N GLU A 179 25.53 5.88 10.10
CA GLU A 179 26.35 4.71 9.78
C GLU A 179 25.45 3.53 9.36
N LEU A 180 24.32 3.32 10.04
CA LEU A 180 23.34 2.28 9.67
C LEU A 180 22.61 2.62 8.36
N SER A 181 22.39 3.90 8.06
CA SER A 181 21.79 4.34 6.80
C SER A 181 22.61 3.88 5.60
N LEU A 182 23.94 3.99 5.69
CA LEU A 182 24.87 3.62 4.62
C LEU A 182 24.93 2.10 4.33
N ILE A 183 24.47 1.26 5.25
CA ILE A 183 24.54 -0.21 5.13
C ILE A 183 23.26 -0.79 4.47
N HIS A 184 22.16 -0.08 4.50
CA HIS A 184 20.83 -0.61 4.18
C HIS A 184 20.18 -0.04 2.90
N ILE A 185 20.89 0.76 2.15
CA ILE A 185 20.37 1.36 0.90
C ILE A 185 21.16 0.88 -0.30
#